data_898612413b0853eb992fa8e203a34583
#
_entry.id   898612413b0853eb992fa8e203a34583
#
_cell.length_a   1.000
_cell.length_b   1.000
_cell.length_c   1.000
_cell.angle_alpha   90.00
_cell.angle_beta   90.00
_cell.angle_gamma   90.00
#
_symmetry.space_group_name_H-M   'P 1'
#
loop_
_entity.id
_entity.type
_entity.pdbx_description
1 polymer ?
#
loop_
_entity_poly.entity_id
_entity_poly.type
_entity_poly.pdbx_seq_one_letter_code
_entity_poly.pdbx_strand_id
1 'polypeptide(L)'
;MAAERRFWLSRGDLNITRQNLLLVLSVALLLCPVSALAWGLDGHKIVAVIAADNLTPAAASHVASILGAPPGKRGLAMAMEAASILPDTEFRDEDHATAAWHFIDLCLQDRRADLAARCPGGNCVTAKIDEYSKRLKDGNYDRWRAFGDLAFVIHFVGDIHQPLHAASDADRGGNCIPVDSTIRAKNLHEAWDTPIVRRLEYSIDSGRPETTAHKLEKTYASEQTADSWIPADDIAWESNQVARTDIYAALHIPVEPCQPALDACINPAGRPVELDAAYLDQADAIAGHQLAKAGFRLASLLNEVWTQPISPSDTPHASDPAPAPIAASNAATGEIVGNRRSKIYAWPGCGTYDKMAPDNRVVFPTREAAEQQGYRAARNCP
;
A
#
# COMPACT_ATOMS: atom_id res chain seq x y z
N MET A 1 22.90 25.36 -71.76
CA MET A 1 22.67 26.55 -70.92
C MET A 1 21.92 26.11 -69.71
N ALA A 2 22.61 25.96 -68.57
CA ALA A 2 22.10 25.52 -67.31
C ALA A 2 21.62 26.73 -66.51
N ALA A 3 20.41 26.66 -65.93
CA ALA A 3 19.91 27.65 -64.99
C ALA A 3 19.81 27.00 -63.61
N GLU A 4 20.72 27.31 -62.72
CA GLU A 4 20.70 26.98 -61.32
C GLU A 4 19.62 27.80 -60.60
N ARG A 5 18.67 27.11 -59.90
CA ARG A 5 17.77 27.75 -58.96
C ARG A 5 18.30 27.52 -57.54
N ARG A 6 18.79 28.58 -56.91
CA ARG A 6 19.15 28.59 -55.48
C ARG A 6 17.86 28.66 -54.64
N PHE A 7 17.65 27.63 -53.79
CA PHE A 7 16.65 27.66 -52.74
C PHE A 7 17.18 28.37 -51.50
N TRP A 8 16.53 29.45 -51.12
CA TRP A 8 16.77 30.12 -49.84
C TRP A 8 15.88 29.44 -48.77
N LEU A 9 16.54 28.80 -47.81
CA LEU A 9 15.87 28.39 -46.55
C LEU A 9 15.91 29.57 -45.58
N SER A 10 14.76 30.15 -45.27
CA SER A 10 14.63 31.11 -44.21
C SER A 10 14.73 30.42 -42.85
N ARG A 11 15.72 30.79 -42.07
CA ARG A 11 15.78 30.45 -40.64
C ARG A 11 14.70 31.24 -39.93
N GLY A 12 13.60 30.55 -39.54
CA GLY A 12 12.66 31.08 -38.55
C GLY A 12 13.27 30.93 -37.17
N ASP A 13 13.66 32.03 -36.56
CA ASP A 13 14.07 32.07 -35.16
C ASP A 13 12.89 31.76 -34.24
N LEU A 14 12.89 30.57 -33.65
CA LEU A 14 11.99 30.22 -32.56
C LEU A 14 12.44 30.98 -31.30
N ASN A 15 11.92 32.17 -31.11
CA ASN A 15 12.03 32.91 -29.87
C ASN A 15 11.13 32.23 -28.81
N ILE A 16 11.65 31.20 -28.13
CA ILE A 16 11.01 30.64 -26.92
C ILE A 16 11.32 31.62 -25.78
N THR A 17 10.36 32.48 -25.46
CA THR A 17 10.48 33.40 -24.34
C THR A 17 10.53 32.61 -23.03
N ARG A 18 11.30 33.09 -22.04
CA ARG A 18 11.42 32.49 -20.69
C ARG A 18 10.07 32.20 -20.01
N GLN A 19 9.04 32.95 -20.37
CA GLN A 19 7.65 32.73 -19.87
C GLN A 19 7.05 31.42 -20.38
N ASN A 20 7.30 31.01 -21.64
CA ASN A 20 6.77 29.75 -22.17
C ASN A 20 7.50 28.54 -21.61
N LEU A 21 8.77 28.66 -21.24
CA LEU A 21 9.53 27.59 -20.58
C LEU A 21 9.04 27.36 -19.13
N LEU A 22 8.67 28.43 -18.43
CA LEU A 22 8.09 28.34 -17.08
C LEU A 22 6.67 27.76 -17.09
N LEU A 23 5.88 27.99 -18.13
CA LEU A 23 4.54 27.44 -18.28
C LEU A 23 4.60 25.93 -18.58
N VAL A 24 5.56 25.46 -19.39
CA VAL A 24 5.75 24.04 -19.70
C VAL A 24 6.30 23.29 -18.49
N LEU A 25 7.20 23.89 -17.71
CA LEU A 25 7.69 23.32 -16.44
C LEU A 25 6.62 23.29 -15.35
N SER A 26 5.69 24.25 -15.32
CA SER A 26 4.60 24.29 -14.33
C SER A 26 3.51 23.26 -14.61
N VAL A 27 3.29 22.85 -15.86
CA VAL A 27 2.32 21.82 -16.25
C VAL A 27 2.88 20.42 -16.00
N ALA A 28 4.21 20.23 -16.11
CA ALA A 28 4.85 18.93 -15.85
C ALA A 28 4.89 18.56 -14.35
N LEU A 29 4.77 19.54 -13.44
CA LEU A 29 4.72 19.30 -11.99
C LEU A 29 3.34 18.90 -11.45
N LEU A 30 2.30 18.92 -12.29
CA LEU A 30 0.90 18.60 -11.87
C LEU A 30 0.46 17.18 -12.22
N LEU A 31 1.36 16.36 -12.77
CA LEU A 31 1.08 14.96 -13.15
C LEU A 31 1.89 13.95 -12.31
N CYS A 32 2.18 14.26 -11.04
CA CYS A 32 2.51 13.16 -10.11
C CYS A 32 1.23 12.35 -9.92
N PRO A 33 1.19 11.06 -10.31
CA PRO A 33 0.08 10.21 -9.92
C PRO A 33 0.12 10.17 -8.38
N VAL A 34 -0.93 10.70 -7.76
CA VAL A 34 -1.16 10.45 -6.33
C VAL A 34 -1.36 8.95 -6.24
N SER A 35 -0.37 8.25 -5.71
CA SER A 35 -0.45 6.81 -5.49
C SER A 35 -1.66 6.55 -4.62
N ALA A 36 -2.66 5.84 -5.13
CA ALA A 36 -3.71 5.30 -4.30
C ALA A 36 -3.03 4.36 -3.30
N LEU A 37 -3.14 4.68 -2.02
CA LEU A 37 -2.76 3.80 -0.92
C LEU A 37 -4.00 2.97 -0.64
N ALA A 38 -3.90 1.64 -0.70
CA ALA A 38 -4.96 0.75 -0.23
C ALA A 38 -5.36 1.13 1.19
N TRP A 39 -6.40 0.60 1.78
CA TRP A 39 -6.89 0.90 3.16
C TRP A 39 -6.16 2.01 3.96
N GLY A 40 -5.24 2.76 3.34
CA GLY A 40 -4.30 3.65 4.01
C GLY A 40 -3.46 2.93 5.09
N LEU A 41 -2.49 3.63 5.68
CA LEU A 41 -1.58 2.99 6.64
C LEU A 41 -2.33 2.41 7.86
N ASP A 42 -3.39 3.08 8.31
CA ASP A 42 -4.09 2.68 9.53
C ASP A 42 -4.93 1.42 9.31
N GLY A 43 -5.59 1.26 8.15
CA GLY A 43 -6.35 0.06 7.83
C GLY A 43 -5.48 -1.19 7.74
N HIS A 44 -4.30 -1.10 7.11
CA HIS A 44 -3.35 -2.22 7.09
C HIS A 44 -2.87 -2.61 8.48
N LYS A 45 -2.62 -1.65 9.37
CA LYS A 45 -2.27 -1.93 10.77
C LYS A 45 -3.40 -2.63 11.51
N ILE A 46 -4.65 -2.19 11.32
CA ILE A 46 -5.83 -2.85 11.91
C ILE A 46 -5.88 -4.32 11.51
N VAL A 47 -5.77 -4.61 10.20
CA VAL A 47 -5.74 -5.99 9.69
C VAL A 47 -4.60 -6.81 10.31
N ALA A 48 -3.40 -6.22 10.40
CA ALA A 48 -2.22 -6.87 10.95
C ALA A 48 -2.37 -7.20 12.44
N VAL A 49 -2.96 -6.31 13.25
CA VAL A 49 -3.22 -6.56 14.68
C VAL A 49 -4.21 -7.70 14.87
N ILE A 50 -5.37 -7.65 14.17
CA ILE A 50 -6.38 -8.74 14.25
C ILE A 50 -5.74 -10.07 13.85
N ALA A 51 -4.94 -10.09 12.79
CA ALA A 51 -4.25 -11.32 12.38
C ALA A 51 -3.27 -11.80 13.46
N ALA A 52 -2.45 -10.93 14.03
CA ALA A 52 -1.48 -11.28 15.08
C ALA A 52 -2.12 -11.93 16.30
N ASP A 53 -3.30 -11.43 16.72
CA ASP A 53 -4.03 -11.95 17.87
C ASP A 53 -4.62 -13.34 17.63
N ASN A 54 -4.82 -13.72 16.35
CA ASN A 54 -5.47 -14.96 15.93
C ASN A 54 -4.49 -16.00 15.33
N LEU A 55 -3.17 -15.75 15.39
CA LEU A 55 -2.18 -16.74 14.98
C LEU A 55 -2.09 -17.90 15.96
N THR A 56 -1.96 -19.12 15.42
CA THR A 56 -1.57 -20.29 16.23
C THR A 56 -0.15 -20.10 16.77
N PRO A 57 0.23 -20.78 17.87
CA PRO A 57 1.61 -20.71 18.37
C PRO A 57 2.67 -21.07 17.32
N ALA A 58 2.35 -21.99 16.39
CA ALA A 58 3.22 -22.38 15.29
C ALA A 58 3.44 -21.19 14.32
N ALA A 59 2.37 -20.65 13.76
CA ALA A 59 2.45 -19.52 12.85
C ALA A 59 3.09 -18.29 13.53
N ALA A 60 2.69 -17.99 14.77
CA ALA A 60 3.26 -16.88 15.54
C ALA A 60 4.78 -16.99 15.70
N SER A 61 5.32 -18.22 15.91
CA SER A 61 6.75 -18.41 16.04
C SER A 61 7.52 -18.15 14.73
N HIS A 62 6.96 -18.58 13.59
CA HIS A 62 7.53 -18.32 12.28
C HIS A 62 7.49 -16.82 11.93
N VAL A 63 6.32 -16.20 12.08
CA VAL A 63 6.14 -14.75 11.82
C VAL A 63 7.10 -13.94 12.68
N ALA A 64 7.16 -14.23 14.00
CA ALA A 64 8.08 -13.54 14.91
C ALA A 64 9.55 -13.71 14.51
N SER A 65 9.96 -14.91 14.10
CA SER A 65 11.32 -15.18 13.64
C SER A 65 11.66 -14.41 12.36
N ILE A 66 10.77 -14.42 11.36
CA ILE A 66 10.98 -13.74 10.08
C ILE A 66 11.05 -12.22 10.30
N LEU A 67 10.10 -11.64 11.03
CA LEU A 67 10.02 -10.20 11.26
C LEU A 67 11.00 -9.70 12.32
N GLY A 68 11.65 -10.59 13.09
CA GLY A 68 12.48 -10.19 14.21
C GLY A 68 11.69 -9.53 15.35
N ALA A 69 10.46 -10.01 15.57
CA ALA A 69 9.55 -9.42 16.53
C ALA A 69 10.08 -9.49 17.97
N PRO A 70 9.88 -8.43 18.79
CA PRO A 70 10.10 -8.52 20.22
C PRO A 70 9.27 -9.62 20.87
N PRO A 71 9.68 -10.20 22.00
CA PRO A 71 8.94 -11.25 22.67
C PRO A 71 7.51 -10.86 23.07
N GLY A 72 6.58 -11.79 22.93
CA GLY A 72 5.20 -11.66 23.38
C GLY A 72 4.23 -11.13 22.31
N LYS A 73 2.93 -11.26 22.59
CA LYS A 73 1.87 -10.90 21.65
C LYS A 73 1.96 -9.45 21.15
N ARG A 74 2.23 -8.51 22.04
CA ARG A 74 2.38 -7.11 21.66
C ARG A 74 3.55 -6.88 20.72
N GLY A 75 4.70 -7.53 20.97
CA GLY A 75 5.87 -7.44 20.10
C GLY A 75 5.58 -7.98 18.68
N LEU A 76 4.83 -9.08 18.62
CA LEU A 76 4.39 -9.67 17.35
C LEU A 76 3.44 -8.73 16.59
N ALA A 77 2.42 -8.19 17.27
CA ALA A 77 1.48 -7.25 16.67
C ALA A 77 2.21 -6.01 16.10
N MET A 78 3.10 -5.40 16.89
CA MET A 78 3.90 -4.24 16.44
C MET A 78 4.77 -4.57 15.22
N ALA A 79 5.37 -5.76 15.16
CA ALA A 79 6.18 -6.16 14.02
C ALA A 79 5.33 -6.39 12.76
N MET A 80 4.14 -6.99 12.91
CA MET A 80 3.20 -7.16 11.81
C MET A 80 2.61 -5.82 11.32
N GLU A 81 2.28 -4.88 12.23
CA GLU A 81 1.88 -3.53 11.88
C GLU A 81 2.97 -2.81 11.05
N ALA A 82 4.22 -2.90 11.48
CA ALA A 82 5.33 -2.29 10.74
C ALA A 82 5.50 -2.92 9.36
N ALA A 83 5.41 -4.25 9.26
CA ALA A 83 5.53 -4.96 7.98
C ALA A 83 4.35 -4.66 7.03
N SER A 84 3.15 -4.45 7.58
CA SER A 84 1.92 -4.27 6.79
C SER A 84 1.91 -3.03 5.89
N ILE A 85 2.73 -2.04 6.17
CA ILE A 85 2.76 -0.78 5.42
C ILE A 85 3.93 -0.68 4.43
N LEU A 86 4.89 -1.60 4.48
CA LEU A 86 6.11 -1.55 3.65
C LEU A 86 5.84 -1.62 2.15
N PRO A 87 4.88 -2.44 1.65
CA PRO A 87 4.57 -2.49 0.23
C PRO A 87 4.13 -1.15 -0.36
N ASP A 88 3.46 -0.32 0.42
CA ASP A 88 3.00 1.02 0.01
C ASP A 88 4.03 2.13 0.23
N THR A 89 5.07 1.85 0.99
CA THR A 89 6.10 2.82 1.36
C THR A 89 7.44 2.43 0.73
N GLU A 90 8.34 1.79 1.49
CA GLU A 90 9.71 1.54 1.06
C GLU A 90 9.80 0.68 -0.20
N PHE A 91 8.99 -0.40 -0.31
CA PHE A 91 9.07 -1.30 -1.46
C PHE A 91 8.56 -0.67 -2.76
N ARG A 92 7.56 0.20 -2.65
CA ARG A 92 7.02 0.94 -3.79
C ARG A 92 7.99 2.01 -4.29
N ASP A 93 8.72 2.65 -3.38
CA ASP A 93 9.74 3.62 -3.72
C ASP A 93 10.94 2.96 -4.42
N GLU A 94 11.25 1.72 -4.06
CA GLU A 94 12.34 0.94 -4.65
C GLU A 94 11.99 0.37 -6.02
N ASP A 95 10.75 -0.13 -6.20
CA ASP A 95 10.28 -0.75 -7.45
C ASP A 95 8.83 -0.37 -7.78
N HIS A 96 8.67 0.59 -8.68
CA HIS A 96 7.35 1.02 -9.16
C HIS A 96 6.57 -0.08 -9.91
N ALA A 97 7.22 -1.19 -10.32
CA ALA A 97 6.53 -2.31 -10.94
C ALA A 97 5.57 -3.02 -9.98
N THR A 98 5.78 -2.88 -8.67
CA THR A 98 4.89 -3.44 -7.65
C THR A 98 3.51 -2.78 -7.61
N ALA A 99 3.35 -1.58 -8.18
CA ALA A 99 2.10 -0.82 -8.11
C ALA A 99 0.88 -1.59 -8.63
N ALA A 100 1.05 -2.42 -9.66
CA ALA A 100 -0.05 -3.24 -10.21
C ALA A 100 -0.43 -4.44 -9.33
N TRP A 101 0.39 -4.78 -8.33
CA TRP A 101 0.17 -5.95 -7.46
C TRP A 101 -0.85 -5.70 -6.35
N HIS A 102 -1.24 -4.45 -6.13
CA HIS A 102 -2.13 -4.03 -5.04
C HIS A 102 -3.62 -4.21 -5.35
N PHE A 103 -3.98 -4.50 -6.60
CA PHE A 103 -5.37 -4.57 -7.03
C PHE A 103 -5.59 -5.60 -8.14
N ILE A 104 -6.85 -5.83 -8.46
CA ILE A 104 -7.30 -6.54 -9.66
C ILE A 104 -8.50 -5.79 -10.26
N ASP A 105 -8.39 -5.38 -11.51
CA ASP A 105 -9.43 -4.62 -12.21
C ASP A 105 -10.57 -5.56 -12.69
N LEU A 106 -11.44 -5.99 -11.77
CA LEU A 106 -12.65 -6.70 -12.13
C LEU A 106 -13.72 -5.70 -12.55
N CYS A 107 -14.27 -5.86 -13.75
CA CYS A 107 -15.43 -5.05 -14.11
C CYS A 107 -16.62 -5.36 -13.19
N LEU A 108 -17.42 -4.34 -12.91
CA LEU A 108 -18.66 -4.51 -12.14
C LEU A 108 -19.69 -5.43 -12.83
N GLN A 109 -19.56 -5.65 -14.13
CA GLN A 109 -20.40 -6.57 -14.91
C GLN A 109 -19.72 -7.93 -15.18
N ASP A 110 -18.50 -8.15 -14.75
CA ASP A 110 -17.82 -9.43 -14.90
C ASP A 110 -18.60 -10.56 -14.19
N ARG A 111 -18.42 -11.76 -14.69
CA ARG A 111 -18.83 -12.98 -14.00
C ARG A 111 -17.62 -13.57 -13.28
N ARG A 112 -17.82 -14.39 -12.29
CA ARG A 112 -16.76 -15.10 -11.59
C ARG A 112 -15.76 -15.81 -12.55
N ALA A 113 -16.25 -16.32 -13.67
CA ALA A 113 -15.44 -16.99 -14.68
C ALA A 113 -14.50 -16.07 -15.47
N ASP A 114 -14.75 -14.77 -15.46
CA ASP A 114 -13.98 -13.78 -16.22
C ASP A 114 -12.71 -13.32 -15.46
N LEU A 115 -12.61 -13.68 -14.19
CA LEU A 115 -11.56 -13.21 -13.25
C LEU A 115 -10.13 -13.54 -13.73
N ALA A 116 -9.90 -14.76 -14.23
CA ALA A 116 -8.57 -15.15 -14.72
C ALA A 116 -8.07 -14.27 -15.89
N ALA A 117 -8.98 -13.72 -16.70
CA ALA A 117 -8.63 -12.80 -17.77
C ALA A 117 -8.21 -11.41 -17.28
N ARG A 118 -8.52 -11.07 -16.00
CA ARG A 118 -8.21 -9.79 -15.37
C ARG A 118 -6.85 -9.75 -14.69
N CYS A 119 -6.14 -10.87 -14.68
CA CYS A 119 -4.79 -10.98 -14.11
C CYS A 119 -3.77 -11.51 -15.14
N PRO A 120 -3.51 -10.78 -16.23
CA PRO A 120 -2.60 -11.24 -17.27
C PRO A 120 -1.17 -11.35 -16.71
N GLY A 121 -0.56 -12.52 -16.91
CA GLY A 121 0.82 -12.78 -16.48
C GLY A 121 1.02 -12.85 -14.96
N GLY A 122 -0.06 -12.97 -14.17
CA GLY A 122 0.05 -12.99 -12.71
C GLY A 122 0.45 -11.66 -12.08
N ASN A 123 0.17 -10.54 -12.76
CA ASN A 123 0.54 -9.21 -12.29
C ASN A 123 -0.66 -8.50 -11.63
N CYS A 124 -1.19 -9.11 -10.58
CA CYS A 124 -2.34 -8.61 -9.81
C CYS A 124 -2.31 -9.15 -8.38
N VAL A 125 -3.13 -8.59 -7.50
CA VAL A 125 -3.14 -8.90 -6.06
C VAL A 125 -3.39 -10.38 -5.76
N THR A 126 -4.34 -11.05 -6.45
CA THR A 126 -4.67 -12.46 -6.18
C THR A 126 -3.50 -13.38 -6.48
N ALA A 127 -2.90 -13.22 -7.65
CA ALA A 127 -1.75 -14.02 -8.05
C ALA A 127 -0.52 -13.79 -7.15
N LYS A 128 -0.33 -12.57 -6.64
CA LYS A 128 0.77 -12.25 -5.74
C LYS A 128 0.56 -12.80 -4.34
N ILE A 129 -0.64 -12.83 -3.82
CA ILE A 129 -0.96 -13.53 -2.57
C ILE A 129 -0.60 -15.01 -2.70
N ASP A 130 -1.06 -15.67 -3.78
CA ASP A 130 -0.80 -17.09 -4.01
C ASP A 130 0.70 -17.39 -4.20
N GLU A 131 1.40 -16.55 -4.97
CA GLU A 131 2.84 -16.68 -5.20
C GLU A 131 3.62 -16.60 -3.90
N TYR A 132 3.39 -15.56 -3.10
CA TYR A 132 4.19 -15.31 -1.90
C TYR A 132 3.83 -16.23 -0.75
N SER A 133 2.54 -16.56 -0.53
CA SER A 133 2.13 -17.53 0.48
C SER A 133 2.66 -18.93 0.17
N LYS A 134 2.67 -19.32 -1.12
CA LYS A 134 3.30 -20.57 -1.54
C LYS A 134 4.80 -20.58 -1.26
N ARG A 135 5.53 -19.51 -1.58
CA ARG A 135 6.96 -19.41 -1.28
C ARG A 135 7.25 -19.52 0.21
N LEU A 136 6.44 -18.84 1.05
CA LEU A 136 6.54 -18.95 2.51
C LEU A 136 6.29 -20.39 2.99
N LYS A 137 5.34 -21.09 2.41
CA LYS A 137 5.01 -22.48 2.74
C LYS A 137 6.12 -23.47 2.32
N ASP A 138 6.70 -23.25 1.14
CA ASP A 138 7.77 -24.11 0.61
C ASP A 138 9.07 -24.01 1.45
N GLY A 139 9.26 -22.94 2.21
CA GLY A 139 10.34 -22.78 3.20
C GLY A 139 11.76 -22.70 2.61
N ASN A 140 11.92 -22.67 1.29
CA ASN A 140 13.21 -22.64 0.62
C ASN A 140 13.64 -21.21 0.30
N TYR A 141 13.93 -20.43 1.34
CA TYR A 141 14.30 -19.02 1.21
C TYR A 141 15.29 -18.58 2.29
N ASP A 142 16.08 -17.55 1.99
CA ASP A 142 16.78 -16.79 3.02
C ASP A 142 15.80 -15.87 3.78
N ARG A 143 16.21 -15.43 4.97
CA ARG A 143 15.36 -14.62 5.85
C ARG A 143 14.88 -13.31 5.23
N TRP A 144 15.70 -12.66 4.42
CA TRP A 144 15.36 -11.37 3.80
C TRP A 144 14.26 -11.52 2.77
N ARG A 145 14.36 -12.58 1.97
CA ARG A 145 13.32 -12.92 1.01
C ARG A 145 12.02 -13.28 1.71
N ALA A 146 12.10 -14.08 2.78
CA ALA A 146 10.93 -14.41 3.59
C ALA A 146 10.28 -13.19 4.22
N PHE A 147 11.09 -12.23 4.68
CA PHE A 147 10.61 -10.97 5.21
C PHE A 147 9.80 -10.18 4.17
N GLY A 148 10.34 -10.01 2.96
CA GLY A 148 9.64 -9.33 1.87
C GLY A 148 8.36 -10.05 1.47
N ASP A 149 8.41 -11.37 1.28
CA ASP A 149 7.25 -12.19 0.93
C ASP A 149 6.15 -12.10 1.99
N LEU A 150 6.52 -12.14 3.28
CA LEU A 150 5.57 -12.01 4.39
C LEU A 150 4.96 -10.61 4.47
N ALA A 151 5.76 -9.55 4.28
CA ALA A 151 5.25 -8.19 4.26
C ALA A 151 4.22 -7.99 3.13
N PHE A 152 4.50 -8.51 1.93
CA PHE A 152 3.55 -8.50 0.82
C PHE A 152 2.28 -9.28 1.13
N VAL A 153 2.36 -10.48 1.71
CA VAL A 153 1.17 -11.27 2.09
C VAL A 153 0.31 -10.52 3.11
N ILE A 154 0.93 -9.97 4.16
CA ILE A 154 0.21 -9.20 5.19
C ILE A 154 -0.53 -8.01 4.55
N HIS A 155 0.12 -7.30 3.66
CA HIS A 155 -0.44 -6.12 3.00
C HIS A 155 -1.54 -6.49 1.99
N PHE A 156 -1.25 -7.39 1.05
CA PHE A 156 -2.16 -7.72 -0.05
C PHE A 156 -3.44 -8.41 0.40
N VAL A 157 -3.41 -9.13 1.52
CA VAL A 157 -4.66 -9.65 2.13
C VAL A 157 -5.52 -8.49 2.63
N GLY A 158 -4.93 -7.41 3.13
CA GLY A 158 -5.66 -6.17 3.39
C GLY A 158 -6.25 -5.57 2.11
N ASP A 159 -5.42 -5.39 1.08
CA ASP A 159 -5.80 -4.79 -0.21
C ASP A 159 -7.00 -5.46 -0.85
N ILE A 160 -6.96 -6.79 -0.95
CA ILE A 160 -8.01 -7.55 -1.64
C ILE A 160 -9.37 -7.48 -0.94
N HIS A 161 -9.41 -7.07 0.35
CA HIS A 161 -10.65 -6.84 1.10
C HIS A 161 -11.14 -5.39 1.02
N GLN A 162 -10.35 -4.45 0.44
CA GLN A 162 -10.84 -3.12 0.09
C GLN A 162 -11.66 -3.26 -1.20
N PRO A 163 -12.98 -2.97 -1.16
CA PRO A 163 -13.85 -3.31 -2.29
C PRO A 163 -13.43 -2.68 -3.62
N LEU A 164 -12.91 -1.46 -3.59
CA LEU A 164 -12.48 -0.75 -4.80
C LEU A 164 -11.13 -1.22 -5.35
N HIS A 165 -10.37 -2.05 -4.60
CA HIS A 165 -9.18 -2.74 -5.10
C HIS A 165 -9.51 -3.99 -5.94
N ALA A 166 -10.76 -4.44 -5.90
CA ALA A 166 -11.24 -5.55 -6.72
C ALA A 166 -12.35 -5.11 -7.69
N ALA A 167 -12.39 -3.82 -8.04
CA ALA A 167 -13.44 -3.28 -8.91
C ALA A 167 -12.90 -2.19 -9.82
N SER A 168 -13.39 -2.15 -11.07
CA SER A 168 -13.17 -1.05 -12.00
C SER A 168 -14.34 -0.94 -12.96
N ASP A 169 -14.78 0.27 -13.21
CA ASP A 169 -15.76 0.60 -14.24
C ASP A 169 -15.16 1.58 -15.28
N ALA A 170 -13.94 1.28 -15.73
CA ALA A 170 -13.08 2.17 -16.49
C ALA A 170 -12.73 3.48 -15.73
N ASP A 171 -12.93 3.47 -14.44
CA ASP A 171 -12.76 4.60 -13.51
C ASP A 171 -11.59 4.38 -12.53
N ARG A 172 -10.82 3.31 -12.74
CA ARG A 172 -9.68 2.91 -11.89
C ARG A 172 -10.11 2.70 -10.43
N GLY A 173 -11.16 1.90 -10.23
CA GLY A 173 -11.69 1.62 -8.90
C GLY A 173 -12.16 2.87 -8.15
N GLY A 174 -12.83 3.79 -8.83
CA GLY A 174 -13.34 5.04 -8.24
C GLY A 174 -12.30 6.18 -8.14
N ASN A 175 -11.05 5.99 -8.59
CA ASN A 175 -10.06 7.06 -8.61
C ASN A 175 -10.45 8.22 -9.53
N CYS A 176 -11.29 7.96 -10.54
CA CYS A 176 -11.76 8.94 -11.50
C CYS A 176 -13.14 9.52 -11.18
N ILE A 177 -13.70 9.16 -10.02
CA ILE A 177 -14.99 9.68 -9.53
C ILE A 177 -14.74 10.72 -8.45
N PRO A 178 -14.83 12.03 -8.74
CA PRO A 178 -14.72 13.06 -7.72
C PRO A 178 -15.83 12.92 -6.68
N VAL A 179 -15.54 13.23 -5.43
CA VAL A 179 -16.56 13.22 -4.36
C VAL A 179 -16.79 14.61 -3.79
N ASP A 180 -18.04 14.85 -3.38
CA ASP A 180 -18.45 15.97 -2.55
C ASP A 180 -18.85 15.43 -1.18
N SER A 181 -18.12 15.81 -0.15
CA SER A 181 -18.32 15.21 1.17
C SER A 181 -17.72 16.05 2.30
N THR A 182 -18.16 15.78 3.52
CA THR A 182 -17.58 16.36 4.74
C THR A 182 -16.22 15.76 5.12
N ILE A 183 -15.90 14.57 4.58
CA ILE A 183 -14.58 13.93 4.74
C ILE A 183 -13.62 14.49 3.68
N ARG A 184 -12.35 14.62 4.02
CA ARG A 184 -11.33 15.17 3.12
C ARG A 184 -10.85 14.10 2.15
N ALA A 185 -11.57 13.91 1.06
CA ALA A 185 -11.20 13.04 -0.06
C ALA A 185 -11.38 13.78 -1.38
N LYS A 186 -10.55 13.46 -2.38
CA LYS A 186 -10.63 14.03 -3.74
C LYS A 186 -11.52 13.18 -4.64
N ASN A 187 -11.49 11.87 -4.43
CA ASN A 187 -12.21 10.88 -5.23
C ASN A 187 -12.73 9.75 -4.34
N LEU A 188 -13.56 8.90 -4.92
CA LEU A 188 -14.21 7.81 -4.22
C LEU A 188 -13.22 6.78 -3.67
N HIS A 189 -12.18 6.43 -4.43
CA HIS A 189 -11.13 5.51 -3.99
C HIS A 189 -10.42 6.02 -2.74
N GLU A 190 -9.90 7.27 -2.80
CA GLU A 190 -9.24 7.91 -1.65
C GLU A 190 -10.15 7.97 -0.42
N ALA A 191 -11.48 8.17 -0.61
CA ALA A 191 -12.43 8.18 0.49
C ALA A 191 -12.46 6.86 1.25
N TRP A 192 -12.44 5.74 0.53
CA TRP A 192 -12.43 4.39 1.10
C TRP A 192 -11.07 4.00 1.71
N ASP A 193 -9.98 4.43 1.12
CA ASP A 193 -8.65 4.07 1.61
C ASP A 193 -8.35 4.68 2.98
N THR A 194 -8.71 5.93 3.21
CA THR A 194 -8.23 6.63 4.40
C THR A 194 -9.32 7.36 5.18
N PRO A 195 -10.07 8.31 4.64
CA PRO A 195 -11.02 9.10 5.45
C PRO A 195 -12.14 8.28 6.11
N ILE A 196 -12.67 7.25 5.44
CA ILE A 196 -13.69 6.36 6.01
C ILE A 196 -13.07 5.53 7.15
N VAL A 197 -11.89 4.95 6.96
CA VAL A 197 -11.20 4.21 8.03
C VAL A 197 -10.95 5.10 9.24
N ARG A 198 -10.44 6.29 9.04
CA ARG A 198 -10.22 7.25 10.14
C ARG A 198 -11.52 7.64 10.83
N ARG A 199 -12.60 7.86 10.08
CA ARG A 199 -13.91 8.15 10.66
C ARG A 199 -14.37 6.99 11.56
N LEU A 200 -14.23 5.75 11.11
CA LEU A 200 -14.49 4.55 11.89
C LEU A 200 -13.63 4.52 13.17
N GLU A 201 -12.33 4.75 13.09
CA GLU A 201 -11.43 4.78 14.25
C GLU A 201 -11.84 5.83 15.27
N TYR A 202 -12.14 7.06 14.84
CA TYR A 202 -12.61 8.12 15.74
C TYR A 202 -13.98 7.83 16.35
N SER A 203 -14.85 7.06 15.69
CA SER A 203 -16.13 6.63 16.24
C SER A 203 -15.98 5.58 17.36
N ILE A 204 -14.89 4.80 17.31
CA ILE A 204 -14.59 3.73 18.27
C ILE A 204 -13.78 4.26 19.47
N ASP A 205 -12.70 4.97 19.19
CA ASP A 205 -11.80 5.58 20.18
C ASP A 205 -11.00 6.70 19.47
N SER A 206 -10.07 7.29 20.13
CA SER A 206 -9.24 8.44 19.71
C SER A 206 -8.37 8.24 18.44
N GLY A 207 -8.75 7.39 17.49
CA GLY A 207 -8.06 7.17 16.21
C GLY A 207 -6.79 6.34 16.34
N ARG A 208 -6.83 5.25 17.11
CA ARG A 208 -5.70 4.31 17.26
C ARG A 208 -6.02 2.96 16.59
N PRO A 209 -5.21 2.53 15.60
CA PRO A 209 -5.42 1.26 14.90
C PRO A 209 -5.53 0.05 15.84
N GLU A 210 -4.68 -0.08 16.84
CA GLU A 210 -4.69 -1.18 17.82
C GLU A 210 -6.03 -1.26 18.58
N THR A 211 -6.55 -0.13 19.07
CA THR A 211 -7.84 -0.11 19.78
C THR A 211 -9.00 -0.45 18.85
N THR A 212 -8.96 0.07 17.64
CA THR A 212 -9.98 -0.22 16.61
C THR A 212 -9.94 -1.69 16.24
N ALA A 213 -8.77 -2.29 16.03
CA ALA A 213 -8.60 -3.70 15.75
C ALA A 213 -9.27 -4.59 16.81
N HIS A 214 -8.94 -4.40 18.10
CA HIS A 214 -9.54 -5.19 19.19
C HIS A 214 -11.07 -4.99 19.30
N LYS A 215 -11.58 -3.80 18.99
CA LYS A 215 -13.02 -3.56 18.98
C LYS A 215 -13.72 -4.28 17.83
N LEU A 216 -13.14 -4.23 16.62
CA LEU A 216 -13.67 -4.93 15.45
C LEU A 216 -13.60 -6.44 15.64
N GLU A 217 -12.47 -6.96 16.12
CA GLU A 217 -12.32 -8.38 16.46
C GLU A 217 -13.41 -8.85 17.40
N LYS A 218 -13.66 -8.11 18.48
CA LYS A 218 -14.74 -8.44 19.43
C LYS A 218 -16.14 -8.33 18.80
N THR A 219 -16.36 -7.34 17.94
CA THR A 219 -17.65 -7.11 17.28
C THR A 219 -18.00 -8.26 16.34
N TYR A 220 -17.01 -8.75 15.59
CA TYR A 220 -17.17 -9.79 14.56
C TYR A 220 -16.66 -11.18 15.01
N ALA A 221 -16.42 -11.38 16.30
CA ALA A 221 -15.90 -12.65 16.85
C ALA A 221 -16.73 -13.89 16.46
N SER A 222 -18.04 -13.75 16.28
CA SER A 222 -18.91 -14.84 15.86
C SER A 222 -18.71 -15.27 14.41
N GLU A 223 -18.09 -14.44 13.59
CA GLU A 223 -17.83 -14.67 12.17
C GLU A 223 -16.45 -15.27 11.92
N GLN A 224 -15.55 -15.24 12.90
CA GLN A 224 -14.16 -15.67 12.78
C GLN A 224 -14.01 -17.06 12.15
N THR A 225 -14.86 -18.04 12.51
CA THR A 225 -14.80 -19.40 11.95
C THR A 225 -15.28 -19.44 10.50
N ALA A 226 -16.24 -18.61 10.13
CA ALA A 226 -16.73 -18.47 8.75
C ALA A 226 -15.72 -17.74 7.88
N ASP A 227 -14.93 -16.84 8.47
CA ASP A 227 -13.88 -16.07 7.81
C ASP A 227 -12.54 -16.82 7.79
N SER A 228 -12.57 -18.14 7.57
CA SER A 228 -11.38 -18.91 7.23
C SER A 228 -10.86 -18.53 5.85
N TRP A 229 -9.60 -18.87 5.56
CA TRP A 229 -9.01 -18.60 4.25
C TRP A 229 -9.77 -19.33 3.14
N ILE A 230 -10.03 -18.63 2.06
CA ILE A 230 -10.55 -19.14 0.81
C ILE A 230 -9.62 -18.67 -0.34
N PRO A 231 -9.69 -19.24 -1.54
CA PRO A 231 -8.85 -18.80 -2.65
C PRO A 231 -8.90 -17.29 -2.86
N ALA A 232 -7.75 -16.67 -3.12
CA ALA A 232 -7.65 -15.22 -3.29
C ALA A 232 -8.59 -14.67 -4.35
N ASP A 233 -8.81 -15.44 -5.42
CA ASP A 233 -9.78 -15.12 -6.47
C ASP A 233 -11.22 -15.05 -5.96
N ASP A 234 -11.60 -15.89 -5.00
CA ASP A 234 -12.95 -15.85 -4.39
C ASP A 234 -13.10 -14.62 -3.49
N ILE A 235 -12.04 -14.24 -2.78
CA ILE A 235 -12.02 -13.01 -1.99
C ILE A 235 -12.15 -11.77 -2.89
N ALA A 236 -11.41 -11.72 -4.00
CA ALA A 236 -11.54 -10.64 -4.98
C ALA A 236 -12.98 -10.53 -5.51
N TRP A 237 -13.59 -11.69 -5.78
CA TRP A 237 -14.99 -11.72 -6.22
C TRP A 237 -15.94 -11.18 -5.16
N GLU A 238 -15.80 -11.60 -3.90
CA GLU A 238 -16.60 -11.05 -2.79
C GLU A 238 -16.46 -9.54 -2.68
N SER A 239 -15.21 -9.02 -2.73
CA SER A 239 -14.93 -7.58 -2.66
C SER A 239 -15.53 -6.81 -3.85
N ASN A 240 -15.48 -7.39 -5.05
CA ASN A 240 -16.15 -6.83 -6.22
C ASN A 240 -17.68 -6.74 -6.03
N GLN A 241 -18.31 -7.76 -5.43
CA GLN A 241 -19.75 -7.72 -5.17
C GLN A 241 -20.09 -6.63 -4.15
N VAL A 242 -19.29 -6.45 -3.09
CA VAL A 242 -19.46 -5.33 -2.14
C VAL A 242 -19.32 -3.98 -2.87
N ALA A 243 -18.31 -3.83 -3.72
CA ALA A 243 -18.17 -2.60 -4.52
C ALA A 243 -19.43 -2.35 -5.34
N ARG A 244 -19.91 -3.36 -6.06
CA ARG A 244 -21.09 -3.27 -6.94
C ARG A 244 -22.36 -2.90 -6.20
N THR A 245 -22.65 -3.58 -5.08
CA THR A 245 -23.96 -3.46 -4.38
C THR A 245 -23.95 -2.34 -3.36
N ASP A 246 -22.86 -2.18 -2.63
CA ASP A 246 -22.85 -1.33 -1.44
C ASP A 246 -22.11 0.01 -1.66
N ILE A 247 -21.40 0.13 -2.80
CA ILE A 247 -20.73 1.37 -3.16
C ILE A 247 -21.39 1.98 -4.41
N TYR A 248 -21.22 1.34 -5.57
CA TYR A 248 -21.69 1.93 -6.83
C TYR A 248 -23.22 2.05 -6.87
N ALA A 249 -23.94 0.99 -6.51
CA ALA A 249 -25.41 1.03 -6.48
C ALA A 249 -25.96 1.97 -5.41
N ALA A 250 -25.36 1.98 -4.20
CA ALA A 250 -25.76 2.88 -3.13
C ALA A 250 -25.58 4.36 -3.47
N LEU A 251 -24.54 4.69 -4.24
CA LEU A 251 -24.26 6.05 -4.73
C LEU A 251 -24.95 6.37 -6.06
N HIS A 252 -25.79 5.46 -6.58
CA HIS A 252 -26.46 5.61 -7.88
C HIS A 252 -25.49 5.92 -9.03
N ILE A 253 -24.29 5.33 -8.99
CA ILE A 253 -23.32 5.46 -10.05
C ILE A 253 -23.72 4.47 -11.17
N PRO A 254 -23.92 4.94 -12.42
CA PRO A 254 -24.20 4.05 -13.54
C PRO A 254 -23.08 3.05 -13.75
N VAL A 255 -23.41 1.80 -14.04
CA VAL A 255 -22.42 0.77 -14.37
C VAL A 255 -22.33 0.67 -15.89
N GLU A 256 -21.17 1.02 -16.43
CA GLU A 256 -20.90 1.01 -17.86
C GLU A 256 -20.52 -0.40 -18.34
N PRO A 257 -20.74 -0.72 -19.64
CA PRO A 257 -20.22 -1.96 -20.20
C PRO A 257 -18.70 -2.07 -20.04
N CYS A 258 -18.25 -3.24 -19.63
CA CYS A 258 -16.84 -3.51 -19.44
C CYS A 258 -16.01 -3.24 -20.70
N GLN A 259 -15.15 -2.25 -20.65
CA GLN A 259 -14.25 -1.90 -21.74
C GLN A 259 -12.99 -2.75 -21.69
N PRO A 260 -12.40 -3.16 -22.83
CA PRO A 260 -11.12 -3.86 -22.85
C PRO A 260 -9.97 -3.04 -22.29
N ALA A 261 -10.03 -1.70 -22.38
CA ALA A 261 -9.04 -0.77 -21.85
C ALA A 261 -9.56 -0.18 -20.53
N LEU A 262 -9.23 -0.83 -19.42
CA LEU A 262 -9.58 -0.36 -18.07
C LEU A 262 -8.74 0.84 -17.62
N ASP A 263 -7.71 1.21 -18.38
CA ASP A 263 -6.86 2.39 -18.11
C ASP A 263 -7.53 3.73 -18.40
N ALA A 264 -8.70 3.74 -19.02
CA ALA A 264 -9.47 4.95 -19.21
C ALA A 264 -9.85 5.52 -17.83
N CYS A 265 -9.72 6.83 -17.64
CA CYS A 265 -10.17 7.52 -16.45
C CYS A 265 -11.52 8.16 -16.75
N ILE A 266 -12.58 7.38 -16.64
CA ILE A 266 -13.93 7.83 -16.89
C ILE A 266 -14.64 8.08 -15.56
N ASN A 267 -15.44 9.12 -15.48
CA ASN A 267 -16.37 9.32 -14.38
C ASN A 267 -17.79 8.93 -14.87
N PRO A 268 -18.25 7.71 -14.57
CA PRO A 268 -19.57 7.26 -15.05
C PRO A 268 -20.73 8.05 -14.45
N ALA A 269 -20.54 8.67 -13.27
CA ALA A 269 -21.55 9.54 -12.68
C ALA A 269 -21.70 10.89 -13.39
N GLY A 270 -20.71 11.32 -14.21
CA GLY A 270 -20.72 12.59 -14.94
C GLY A 270 -20.66 13.84 -14.06
N ARG A 271 -20.60 13.67 -12.74
CA ARG A 271 -20.57 14.72 -11.72
C ARG A 271 -19.85 14.23 -10.49
N PRO A 272 -19.43 15.11 -9.56
CA PRO A 272 -19.02 14.69 -8.22
C PRO A 272 -20.15 13.93 -7.52
N VAL A 273 -19.80 12.86 -6.81
CA VAL A 273 -20.74 12.05 -6.05
C VAL A 273 -20.78 12.54 -4.61
N GLU A 274 -21.99 12.75 -4.10
CA GLU A 274 -22.18 13.17 -2.72
C GLU A 274 -22.03 11.97 -1.77
N LEU A 275 -21.14 12.10 -0.80
CA LEU A 275 -21.04 11.16 0.33
C LEU A 275 -21.72 11.79 1.54
N ASP A 276 -23.04 11.64 1.63
CA ASP A 276 -23.82 12.18 2.75
C ASP A 276 -23.59 11.40 4.06
N ALA A 277 -24.13 11.86 5.16
CA ALA A 277 -23.94 11.27 6.47
C ALA A 277 -24.47 9.82 6.53
N ALA A 278 -25.59 9.52 5.87
CA ALA A 278 -26.20 8.20 5.87
C ALA A 278 -25.31 7.20 5.11
N TYR A 279 -24.78 7.60 3.95
CA TYR A 279 -23.82 6.80 3.22
C TYR A 279 -22.54 6.56 4.04
N LEU A 280 -22.00 7.59 4.69
CA LEU A 280 -20.78 7.47 5.49
C LEU A 280 -20.97 6.54 6.69
N ASP A 281 -22.15 6.54 7.34
CA ASP A 281 -22.46 5.61 8.42
C ASP A 281 -22.53 4.14 7.92
N GLN A 282 -23.08 3.93 6.74
CA GLN A 282 -23.05 2.61 6.08
C GLN A 282 -21.64 2.20 5.68
N ALA A 283 -20.86 3.11 5.11
CA ALA A 283 -19.49 2.86 4.69
C ALA A 283 -18.57 2.49 5.87
N ASP A 284 -18.74 3.12 7.04
CA ASP A 284 -18.02 2.75 8.27
C ASP A 284 -18.31 1.30 8.68
N ALA A 285 -19.57 0.89 8.62
CA ALA A 285 -19.97 -0.47 8.98
C ALA A 285 -19.36 -1.50 8.01
N ILE A 286 -19.43 -1.21 6.72
CA ILE A 286 -18.84 -2.08 5.68
C ILE A 286 -17.32 -2.14 5.83
N ALA A 287 -16.65 -1.00 5.98
CA ALA A 287 -15.20 -0.94 6.16
C ALA A 287 -14.76 -1.72 7.41
N GLY A 288 -15.47 -1.55 8.53
CA GLY A 288 -15.21 -2.30 9.76
C GLY A 288 -15.34 -3.81 9.57
N HIS A 289 -16.36 -4.26 8.87
CA HIS A 289 -16.55 -5.67 8.55
C HIS A 289 -15.45 -6.22 7.63
N GLN A 290 -15.11 -5.50 6.57
CA GLN A 290 -14.06 -5.91 5.63
C GLN A 290 -12.67 -5.96 6.31
N LEU A 291 -12.35 -5.02 7.18
CA LEU A 291 -11.10 -5.01 7.95
C LEU A 291 -11.02 -6.19 8.93
N ALA A 292 -12.12 -6.51 9.64
CA ALA A 292 -12.18 -7.67 10.52
C ALA A 292 -11.99 -8.98 9.74
N LYS A 293 -12.74 -9.13 8.64
CA LYS A 293 -12.67 -10.29 7.74
C LYS A 293 -11.26 -10.48 7.19
N ALA A 294 -10.60 -9.38 6.75
CA ALA A 294 -9.22 -9.41 6.27
C ALA A 294 -8.26 -9.92 7.35
N GLY A 295 -8.39 -9.45 8.58
CA GLY A 295 -7.55 -9.89 9.71
C GLY A 295 -7.73 -11.36 10.05
N PHE A 296 -8.97 -11.85 10.13
CA PHE A 296 -9.25 -13.27 10.40
C PHE A 296 -8.74 -14.18 9.26
N ARG A 297 -8.95 -13.79 8.01
CA ARG A 297 -8.48 -14.53 6.84
C ARG A 297 -6.96 -14.52 6.72
N LEU A 298 -6.30 -13.41 7.03
CA LEU A 298 -4.84 -13.36 7.10
C LEU A 298 -4.29 -14.31 8.15
N ALA A 299 -4.89 -14.33 9.35
CA ALA A 299 -4.50 -15.29 10.38
C ALA A 299 -4.71 -16.73 9.91
N SER A 300 -5.86 -17.04 9.29
CA SER A 300 -6.16 -18.37 8.76
C SER A 300 -5.14 -18.80 7.70
N LEU A 301 -4.81 -17.93 6.73
CA LEU A 301 -3.79 -18.20 5.71
C LEU A 301 -2.43 -18.51 6.34
N LEU A 302 -1.96 -17.67 7.26
CA LEU A 302 -0.65 -17.85 7.90
C LEU A 302 -0.63 -19.11 8.78
N ASN A 303 -1.75 -19.46 9.43
CA ASN A 303 -1.90 -20.71 10.19
C ASN A 303 -1.87 -21.94 9.28
N GLU A 304 -2.34 -21.86 8.03
CA GLU A 304 -2.23 -22.93 7.03
C GLU A 304 -0.84 -23.03 6.42
N VAL A 305 -0.13 -21.89 6.30
CA VAL A 305 1.27 -21.87 5.85
C VAL A 305 2.17 -22.58 6.85
N TRP A 306 1.97 -22.35 8.15
CA TRP A 306 2.82 -22.90 9.21
C TRP A 306 2.01 -23.67 10.25
N THR A 307 1.85 -24.96 9.99
CA THR A 307 1.13 -25.90 10.89
C THR A 307 2.01 -26.48 12.00
N GLN A 308 3.33 -26.43 11.86
CA GLN A 308 4.30 -26.92 12.84
C GLN A 308 5.14 -25.78 13.38
N PRO A 309 5.51 -25.79 14.67
CA PRO A 309 6.43 -24.80 15.22
C PRO A 309 7.78 -24.83 14.47
N ILE A 310 8.45 -23.66 14.45
CA ILE A 310 9.79 -23.55 13.89
C ILE A 310 10.74 -24.54 14.60
N SER A 311 11.49 -25.31 13.81
CA SER A 311 12.47 -26.24 14.37
C SER A 311 13.66 -25.45 14.94
N PRO A 312 14.31 -25.90 16.03
CA PRO A 312 15.55 -25.30 16.52
C PRO A 312 16.68 -25.24 15.48
N SER A 313 16.64 -26.16 14.48
CA SER A 313 17.56 -26.13 13.33
C SER A 313 17.25 -25.02 12.32
N ASP A 314 16.02 -24.55 12.29
CA ASP A 314 15.50 -23.56 11.33
C ASP A 314 15.45 -22.14 11.94
N THR A 315 15.79 -22.03 13.23
CA THR A 315 16.00 -20.72 13.84
C THR A 315 17.20 -20.06 13.18
N PRO A 316 17.08 -18.82 12.68
CA PRO A 316 18.24 -18.08 12.18
C PRO A 316 19.33 -18.10 13.25
N HIS A 317 20.55 -18.53 12.86
CA HIS A 317 21.65 -18.52 13.81
C HIS A 317 21.85 -17.11 14.37
N ALA A 318 22.21 -17.03 15.63
CA ALA A 318 22.55 -15.72 16.28
C ALA A 318 23.73 -15.02 15.59
N SER A 319 24.41 -15.70 14.67
CA SER A 319 25.43 -15.17 13.78
C SER A 319 24.87 -14.57 12.48
N ASP A 320 23.61 -14.85 12.12
CA ASP A 320 22.95 -14.08 11.08
C ASP A 320 22.70 -12.69 11.66
N PRO A 321 23.25 -11.62 11.06
CA PRO A 321 22.96 -10.29 11.54
C PRO A 321 21.43 -10.18 11.63
N ALA A 322 20.92 -9.84 12.82
CA ALA A 322 19.55 -9.44 12.94
C ALA A 322 19.26 -8.51 11.75
N PRO A 323 18.06 -8.58 11.10
CA PRO A 323 17.72 -7.53 10.20
C PRO A 323 18.01 -6.28 10.98
N ALA A 324 18.94 -5.48 10.50
CA ALA A 324 18.99 -4.11 10.98
C ALA A 324 17.51 -3.69 10.91
N PRO A 325 16.92 -3.14 12.00
CA PRO A 325 15.60 -2.56 11.89
C PRO A 325 15.63 -1.89 10.53
N ILE A 326 14.63 -2.12 9.66
CA ILE A 326 14.73 -1.69 8.29
C ILE A 326 14.97 -0.19 8.39
N ALA A 327 16.23 0.13 8.50
CA ALA A 327 16.73 1.42 8.17
C ALA A 327 16.36 1.47 6.71
N ALA A 328 15.46 2.36 6.33
CA ALA A 328 15.14 2.64 4.96
C ALA A 328 16.40 2.37 4.16
N SER A 329 16.43 1.23 3.47
CA SER A 329 17.54 0.88 2.61
C SER A 329 17.39 1.86 1.45
N ASN A 330 17.90 3.08 1.70
CA ASN A 330 18.18 3.91 0.58
C ASN A 330 19.17 3.13 -0.28
N ALA A 331 18.73 2.67 -1.39
CA ALA A 331 19.56 2.29 -2.52
C ALA A 331 20.23 3.55 -3.12
N ALA A 332 20.84 4.32 -2.27
CA ALA A 332 21.99 5.15 -2.54
C ALA A 332 23.02 4.68 -1.53
N THR A 333 24.03 3.97 -1.98
CA THR A 333 25.23 3.62 -1.23
C THR A 333 25.91 4.90 -0.72
N GLY A 334 25.33 5.52 0.30
CA GLY A 334 25.80 6.75 0.86
C GLY A 334 25.52 6.83 2.35
N GLU A 335 26.54 7.20 3.09
CA GLU A 335 26.48 7.39 4.53
C GLU A 335 25.44 8.44 4.93
N ILE A 336 24.67 8.19 5.99
CA ILE A 336 23.89 9.24 6.65
C ILE A 336 24.87 10.18 7.34
N VAL A 337 24.89 11.45 6.95
CA VAL A 337 25.80 12.43 7.53
C VAL A 337 25.06 13.55 8.25
N GLY A 338 25.43 13.81 9.48
CA GLY A 338 24.89 14.88 10.29
C GLY A 338 25.86 16.05 10.42
N ASN A 339 25.33 17.26 10.45
CA ASN A 339 26.07 18.46 10.74
C ASN A 339 26.09 18.69 12.26
N ARG A 340 27.27 18.62 12.88
CA ARG A 340 27.47 18.74 14.33
C ARG A 340 26.90 20.04 14.89
N ARG A 341 26.98 21.13 14.13
CA ARG A 341 26.61 22.48 14.57
C ARG A 341 25.09 22.71 14.45
N SER A 342 24.49 22.34 13.32
CA SER A 342 23.06 22.58 13.10
C SER A 342 22.16 21.45 13.58
N LYS A 343 22.72 20.28 13.94
CA LYS A 343 21.98 19.07 14.26
C LYS A 343 20.99 18.66 13.17
N ILE A 344 21.40 18.84 11.91
CA ILE A 344 20.63 18.42 10.74
C ILE A 344 21.40 17.28 10.06
N TYR A 345 20.73 16.15 9.78
CA TYR A 345 21.30 15.07 9.01
C TYR A 345 20.75 15.04 7.59
N ALA A 346 21.53 14.47 6.67
CA ALA A 346 21.23 14.33 5.25
C ALA A 346 21.81 13.02 4.72
N TRP A 347 21.31 12.59 3.54
CA TRP A 347 21.77 11.43 2.79
C TRP A 347 22.04 11.82 1.34
N PRO A 348 22.68 10.97 0.51
CA PRO A 348 22.89 11.25 -0.90
C PRO A 348 21.60 11.63 -1.61
N GLY A 349 21.65 12.70 -2.41
CA GLY A 349 20.47 13.29 -3.04
C GLY A 349 19.87 14.48 -2.29
N CYS A 350 20.17 14.64 -1.00
CA CYS A 350 19.81 15.87 -0.28
C CYS A 350 20.68 17.03 -0.75
N GLY A 351 20.10 18.18 -1.06
CA GLY A 351 20.82 19.36 -1.54
C GLY A 351 21.86 19.93 -0.56
N THR A 352 21.89 19.47 0.67
CA THR A 352 22.87 19.83 1.72
C THR A 352 23.95 18.77 1.95
N TYR A 353 23.79 17.57 1.37
CA TYR A 353 24.69 16.44 1.64
C TYR A 353 26.15 16.74 1.24
N ASP A 354 26.38 17.15 -0.01
CA ASP A 354 27.70 17.42 -0.52
C ASP A 354 28.29 18.78 -0.05
N LYS A 355 27.42 19.66 0.45
CA LYS A 355 27.80 21.00 0.94
C LYS A 355 28.25 21.02 2.38
N MET A 356 28.20 19.88 3.06
CA MET A 356 28.58 19.80 4.47
C MET A 356 30.10 19.74 4.62
N ALA A 357 30.67 20.75 5.29
CA ALA A 357 32.13 20.82 5.52
C ALA A 357 32.62 19.56 6.27
N PRO A 358 33.76 18.95 5.85
CA PRO A 358 34.29 17.72 6.43
C PRO A 358 34.43 17.76 7.95
N ASP A 359 34.95 18.85 8.50
CA ASP A 359 35.19 19.03 9.95
C ASP A 359 33.88 19.08 10.77
N ASN A 360 32.75 19.25 10.11
CA ASN A 360 31.43 19.36 10.73
C ASN A 360 30.56 18.11 10.52
N ARG A 361 31.09 17.12 9.80
CA ARG A 361 30.40 15.86 9.51
C ARG A 361 30.47 14.88 10.67
N VAL A 362 29.34 14.23 10.95
CA VAL A 362 29.22 13.03 11.77
C VAL A 362 28.52 12.00 10.94
N VAL A 363 29.08 10.82 10.84
CA VAL A 363 28.48 9.69 10.11
C VAL A 363 27.62 8.90 11.09
N PHE A 364 26.43 8.53 10.62
CA PHE A 364 25.50 7.68 11.34
C PHE A 364 25.23 6.42 10.54
N PRO A 365 25.09 5.27 11.19
CA PRO A 365 24.74 4.03 10.52
C PRO A 365 23.31 4.05 9.98
N THR A 366 22.40 4.80 10.60
CA THR A 366 20.98 4.93 10.20
C THR A 366 20.44 6.31 10.53
N ARG A 367 19.27 6.67 9.98
CA ARG A 367 18.55 7.91 10.29
C ARG A 367 18.11 7.95 11.75
N GLU A 368 17.65 6.83 12.28
CA GLU A 368 17.21 6.68 13.67
C GLU A 368 18.39 6.89 14.64
N ALA A 369 19.57 6.40 14.28
CA ALA A 369 20.76 6.65 15.07
C ALA A 369 21.13 8.16 15.12
N ALA A 370 20.88 8.89 14.03
CA ALA A 370 21.03 10.33 14.02
C ALA A 370 19.97 11.01 14.90
N GLU A 371 18.70 10.59 14.80
CA GLU A 371 17.59 11.15 15.58
C GLU A 371 17.74 10.89 17.08
N GLN A 372 18.16 9.68 17.48
CA GLN A 372 18.47 9.35 18.87
C GLN A 372 19.57 10.25 19.47
N GLN A 373 20.47 10.78 18.62
CA GLN A 373 21.48 11.75 19.03
C GLN A 373 21.05 13.22 18.87
N GLY A 374 19.73 13.44 18.68
CA GLY A 374 19.12 14.76 18.61
C GLY A 374 19.30 15.49 17.28
N TYR A 375 19.59 14.74 16.20
CA TYR A 375 19.61 15.29 14.85
C TYR A 375 18.23 15.21 14.21
N ARG A 376 17.93 16.08 13.28
CA ARG A 376 16.68 16.10 12.48
C ARG A 376 16.99 16.06 10.99
N ALA A 377 16.10 15.49 10.20
CA ALA A 377 16.26 15.41 8.76
C ALA A 377 16.36 16.80 8.10
N ALA A 378 17.16 16.91 7.06
CA ALA A 378 17.19 18.10 6.21
C ALA A 378 15.89 18.20 5.41
N ARG A 379 15.33 19.41 5.29
CA ARG A 379 14.03 19.65 4.61
C ARG A 379 14.10 19.59 3.08
N ASN A 380 15.29 19.55 2.53
CA ASN A 380 15.56 19.56 1.09
C ASN A 380 16.13 18.22 0.59
N CYS A 381 15.75 17.15 1.24
CA CYS A 381 16.00 15.78 0.83
C CYS A 381 14.86 15.27 -0.04
N PRO A 382 15.14 14.45 -1.07
CA PRO A 382 14.13 13.75 -1.83
C PRO A 382 13.38 12.73 -0.99
#